data_7b3306d688c7d062e8e2f607d426c0aa
#
_entry.id   7b3306d688c7d062e8e2f607d426c0aa
#
_cell.length_a   1.000
_cell.length_b   1.000
_cell.length_c   1.000
_cell.angle_alpha   90.00
_cell.angle_beta   90.00
_cell.angle_gamma   90.00
#
_symmetry.space_group_name_H-M   'P 1'
#
loop_
_entity.id
_entity.type
_entity.pdbx_description
1 polymer ?
#
loop_
_entity_poly.entity_id
_entity_poly.type
_entity_poly.pdbx_seq_one_letter_code
_entity_poly.pdbx_strand_id
1 'polypeptide(L)'
;MSINTLNNPMSVLEVERYALTPYTQAHAITPHLLDEPAKKNRKVKSSIREAIVDLGLKDGMTISFHHAFRGGDKTVNLVMEMIAELGIKNLTLASSSLTSCHSPLIEHIKNGVVSKIYTSGIRGALADSISNGLLDEPVHIHSHGGRVHLIQSGELYIDMAFIGVPCCDEFGNANGFKGKSNCGSLGYAKVDAEHAEKVVMLTEAIVGFPNFPASITQDRVDAVVQVAEVGDPSKIGGDATRMTTNPRELLIAKRAAEVIEHSGYFYDGFSMQTGSGGASLAVARFLKEKMLRQDIRASFALGGITATMVDMHEQGLIDYLLDVQCFDSVAAGSLARNPHHLEISANEYANPSSKGAAVDRLDVVILSALEIDTQFNVNVITGSDGVIRGASGGHCDTAAAANLSIIVAPLVRGRIPTVVEKVTNVITPGSTIDVLVTDQGIAVNPNRPELKARFIAAQLPVVEIEALQQRAELLTGKPQPLQFEDKTVAFVHYRDGSIIDVIKQVKSL
;
A
#
# COMPACT_ATOMS: atom_id res chain seq x y z
N MET A 1 11.46 33.16 -49.89
CA MET A 1 11.84 33.77 -48.61
C MET A 1 12.69 32.76 -47.85
N SER A 2 13.74 33.21 -47.15
CA SER A 2 14.55 32.35 -46.29
C SER A 2 14.15 32.53 -44.83
N ILE A 3 14.17 31.43 -44.07
CA ILE A 3 14.01 31.47 -42.64
C ILE A 3 15.39 31.52 -42.00
N ASN A 4 15.66 32.54 -41.22
CA ASN A 4 16.93 32.67 -40.53
C ASN A 4 17.06 31.63 -39.42
N THR A 5 18.11 30.85 -39.50
CA THR A 5 18.69 30.05 -38.43
C THR A 5 19.97 30.77 -37.96
N LEU A 6 20.63 30.26 -36.90
CA LEU A 6 21.80 30.97 -36.35
C LEU A 6 22.93 31.21 -37.38
N ASN A 7 23.26 30.23 -38.21
CA ASN A 7 24.38 30.30 -39.14
C ASN A 7 24.02 30.06 -40.61
N ASN A 8 23.04 29.21 -40.87
CA ASN A 8 22.70 28.80 -42.25
C ASN A 8 21.18 28.99 -42.45
N PRO A 9 20.77 29.94 -43.29
CA PRO A 9 19.38 30.17 -43.62
C PRO A 9 18.80 28.98 -44.42
N MET A 10 17.59 28.59 -44.08
CA MET A 10 16.82 27.58 -44.81
C MET A 10 15.71 28.22 -45.63
N SER A 11 15.33 27.59 -46.74
CA SER A 11 14.15 28.00 -47.48
C SER A 11 12.86 27.65 -46.77
N VAL A 12 11.79 28.41 -47.00
CA VAL A 12 10.44 28.07 -46.46
C VAL A 12 10.01 26.68 -46.91
N LEU A 13 10.32 26.30 -48.15
CA LEU A 13 10.00 25.00 -48.70
C LEU A 13 10.71 23.82 -47.98
N GLU A 14 11.97 24.01 -47.54
CA GLU A 14 12.68 23.02 -46.75
C GLU A 14 12.05 22.86 -45.36
N VAL A 15 11.70 23.95 -44.72
CA VAL A 15 11.03 23.94 -43.39
C VAL A 15 9.70 23.19 -43.47
N GLU A 16 8.87 23.48 -44.50
CA GLU A 16 7.58 22.83 -44.72
C GLU A 16 7.78 21.35 -45.10
N ARG A 17 8.68 21.07 -46.03
CA ARG A 17 8.95 19.69 -46.55
C ARG A 17 9.36 18.72 -45.43
N TYR A 18 10.15 19.18 -44.49
CA TYR A 18 10.67 18.35 -43.41
C TYR A 18 9.98 18.54 -42.08
N ALA A 19 8.90 19.34 -42.03
CA ALA A 19 8.16 19.68 -40.80
C ALA A 19 9.09 20.22 -39.67
N LEU A 20 10.04 21.07 -40.04
CA LEU A 20 11.03 21.60 -39.10
C LEU A 20 10.51 22.81 -38.36
N THR A 21 10.96 22.99 -37.12
CA THR A 21 10.72 24.19 -36.32
C THR A 21 12.03 24.99 -36.27
N PRO A 22 12.14 26.13 -37.00
CA PRO A 22 13.33 26.96 -36.97
C PRO A 22 13.58 27.53 -35.58
N TYR A 23 14.84 27.65 -35.20
CA TYR A 23 15.21 28.34 -33.95
C TYR A 23 14.77 29.79 -33.99
N THR A 24 14.06 30.21 -32.95
CA THR A 24 13.73 31.60 -32.70
C THR A 24 14.24 32.00 -31.34
N GLN A 25 14.70 33.22 -31.20
CA GLN A 25 15.21 33.73 -29.91
C GLN A 25 14.10 33.72 -28.84
N ALA A 26 12.83 33.80 -29.23
CA ALA A 26 11.69 33.71 -28.34
C ALA A 26 11.54 32.30 -27.66
N HIS A 27 12.08 31.24 -28.30
CA HIS A 27 12.12 29.89 -27.74
C HIS A 27 13.38 29.63 -26.91
N ALA A 28 14.33 30.57 -26.88
CA ALA A 28 15.48 30.46 -26.00
C ALA A 28 15.02 30.69 -24.56
N ILE A 29 14.80 29.61 -23.84
CA ILE A 29 14.71 29.66 -22.37
C ILE A 29 16.11 30.02 -21.90
N THR A 30 16.30 31.23 -21.44
CA THR A 30 17.53 31.73 -20.83
C THR A 30 17.35 31.78 -19.30
N PRO A 31 17.34 30.67 -18.61
CA PRO A 31 17.13 30.65 -17.16
C PRO A 31 18.17 31.49 -16.42
N HIS A 32 19.36 31.57 -16.95
CA HIS A 32 20.48 32.38 -16.42
C HIS A 32 20.35 33.91 -16.60
N LEU A 33 19.43 34.35 -17.44
CA LEU A 33 19.08 35.79 -17.51
C LEU A 33 18.02 36.19 -16.49
N LEU A 34 17.63 35.27 -15.62
CA LEU A 34 16.62 35.48 -14.61
C LEU A 34 17.29 35.98 -13.33
N ASP A 35 17.74 37.23 -13.34
CA ASP A 35 18.21 37.91 -12.14
C ASP A 35 17.10 38.24 -11.12
N GLU A 36 15.87 37.82 -11.43
CA GLU A 36 14.73 38.05 -10.54
C GLU A 36 14.60 36.89 -9.52
N PRO A 37 14.76 37.15 -8.20
CA PRO A 37 14.59 36.16 -7.16
C PRO A 37 13.25 35.41 -7.25
N ALA A 38 12.21 36.08 -7.74
CA ALA A 38 10.87 35.49 -7.91
C ALA A 38 10.81 34.32 -8.90
N LYS A 39 11.77 34.20 -9.82
CA LYS A 39 11.79 33.10 -10.79
C LYS A 39 12.55 31.89 -10.32
N LYS A 40 13.40 32.00 -9.30
CA LYS A 40 14.11 30.86 -8.68
C LYS A 40 13.19 29.95 -7.88
N ASN A 41 12.08 30.49 -7.36
CA ASN A 41 11.17 29.78 -6.46
C ASN A 41 9.75 29.65 -7.03
N ARG A 42 9.61 29.43 -8.34
CA ARG A 42 8.29 29.30 -8.98
C ARG A 42 7.42 28.19 -8.40
N LYS A 43 8.02 27.13 -7.88
CA LYS A 43 7.30 25.99 -7.31
C LYS A 43 6.87 26.24 -5.87
N VAL A 44 7.61 27.05 -5.12
CA VAL A 44 7.24 27.35 -3.73
C VAL A 44 6.03 28.27 -3.71
N LYS A 45 4.97 27.80 -3.05
CA LYS A 45 3.72 28.52 -2.84
C LYS A 45 3.58 28.91 -1.37
N SER A 46 2.94 30.03 -1.10
CA SER A 46 2.75 30.54 0.26
C SER A 46 1.75 29.73 1.08
N SER A 47 0.86 28.98 0.40
CA SER A 47 -0.18 28.20 1.06
C SER A 47 -0.73 27.08 0.15
N ILE A 48 -1.42 26.12 0.77
CA ILE A 48 -2.19 25.06 0.06
C ILE A 48 -3.25 25.71 -0.84
N ARG A 49 -3.90 26.78 -0.37
CA ARG A 49 -4.88 27.57 -1.16
C ARG A 49 -4.28 28.09 -2.46
N GLU A 50 -3.12 28.74 -2.39
CA GLU A 50 -2.43 29.26 -3.58
C GLU A 50 -2.09 28.13 -4.55
N ALA A 51 -1.54 27.01 -4.06
CA ALA A 51 -1.22 25.88 -4.90
C ALA A 51 -2.45 25.29 -5.60
N ILE A 52 -3.56 25.11 -4.90
CA ILE A 52 -4.81 24.60 -5.45
C ILE A 52 -5.35 25.52 -6.54
N VAL A 53 -5.38 26.83 -6.29
CA VAL A 53 -5.92 27.82 -7.23
C VAL A 53 -5.02 27.93 -8.46
N ASP A 54 -3.70 28.07 -8.27
CA ASP A 54 -2.74 28.24 -9.36
C ASP A 54 -2.65 27.01 -10.28
N LEU A 55 -2.77 25.81 -9.72
CA LEU A 55 -2.74 24.56 -10.48
C LEU A 55 -4.12 24.13 -11.00
N GLY A 56 -5.17 24.87 -10.62
CA GLY A 56 -6.47 24.80 -11.26
C GLY A 56 -7.33 23.60 -10.87
N LEU A 57 -7.29 23.17 -9.60
CA LEU A 57 -8.22 22.13 -9.10
C LEU A 57 -9.67 22.61 -9.21
N LYS A 58 -10.56 21.75 -9.72
CA LYS A 58 -11.97 22.03 -9.99
C LYS A 58 -12.88 20.90 -9.53
N ASP A 59 -14.18 21.21 -9.52
CA ASP A 59 -15.22 20.21 -9.28
C ASP A 59 -15.07 19.00 -10.21
N GLY A 60 -15.30 17.82 -9.66
CA GLY A 60 -15.29 16.56 -10.39
C GLY A 60 -13.91 15.96 -10.64
N MET A 61 -12.82 16.66 -10.34
CA MET A 61 -11.46 16.15 -10.50
C MET A 61 -11.10 15.07 -9.50
N THR A 62 -10.09 14.28 -9.85
CA THR A 62 -9.52 13.23 -8.98
C THR A 62 -8.30 13.77 -8.25
N ILE A 63 -8.32 13.69 -6.93
CA ILE A 63 -7.18 14.01 -6.07
C ILE A 63 -6.61 12.73 -5.45
N SER A 64 -5.29 12.69 -5.24
CA SER A 64 -4.67 11.50 -4.64
C SER A 64 -3.82 11.82 -3.42
N PHE A 65 -3.73 10.80 -2.56
CA PHE A 65 -2.93 10.79 -1.35
C PHE A 65 -2.27 9.43 -1.13
N HIS A 66 -1.23 9.41 -0.29
CA HIS A 66 -0.55 8.18 0.11
C HIS A 66 -0.50 8.05 1.63
N HIS A 67 -0.26 6.83 2.13
CA HIS A 67 -0.36 6.54 3.57
C HIS A 67 0.99 6.27 4.25
N ALA A 68 2.07 6.96 3.83
CA ALA A 68 3.40 6.78 4.44
C ALA A 68 3.41 7.06 5.96
N PHE A 69 2.63 8.03 6.41
CA PHE A 69 2.48 8.36 7.84
C PHE A 69 1.47 7.50 8.59
N ARG A 70 0.73 6.62 7.88
CA ARG A 70 -0.26 5.68 8.45
C ARG A 70 -1.26 6.38 9.37
N GLY A 71 -1.38 5.94 10.65
CA GLY A 71 -2.26 6.56 11.64
C GLY A 71 -1.84 7.95 12.11
N GLY A 72 -0.66 8.39 11.71
CA GLY A 72 -0.13 9.74 12.01
C GLY A 72 -0.34 10.76 10.90
N ASP A 73 -0.97 10.39 9.77
CA ASP A 73 -1.14 11.32 8.64
C ASP A 73 -1.96 12.55 9.02
N LYS A 74 -1.50 13.71 8.57
CA LYS A 74 -2.19 15.00 8.68
C LYS A 74 -2.48 15.62 7.30
N THR A 75 -1.83 15.12 6.26
CA THR A 75 -1.86 15.67 4.90
C THR A 75 -3.28 15.69 4.33
N VAL A 76 -3.99 14.55 4.42
CA VAL A 76 -5.36 14.44 3.90
C VAL A 76 -6.28 15.48 4.52
N ASN A 77 -6.30 15.57 5.85
CA ASN A 77 -7.22 16.47 6.54
C ASN A 77 -6.91 17.95 6.25
N LEU A 78 -5.62 18.34 6.21
CA LEU A 78 -5.18 19.71 5.89
C LEU A 78 -5.64 20.14 4.48
N VAL A 79 -5.47 19.27 3.50
CA VAL A 79 -5.85 19.57 2.11
C VAL A 79 -7.36 19.58 1.96
N MET A 80 -8.07 18.62 2.55
CA MET A 80 -9.52 18.52 2.42
C MET A 80 -10.26 19.68 3.10
N GLU A 81 -9.74 20.20 4.21
CA GLU A 81 -10.26 21.39 4.86
C GLU A 81 -10.15 22.61 3.92
N MET A 82 -8.97 22.83 3.31
CA MET A 82 -8.76 23.91 2.36
C MET A 82 -9.63 23.80 1.10
N ILE A 83 -9.79 22.58 0.57
CA ILE A 83 -10.68 22.30 -0.56
C ILE A 83 -12.12 22.66 -0.23
N ALA A 84 -12.59 22.28 0.97
CA ALA A 84 -13.93 22.61 1.44
C ALA A 84 -14.15 24.11 1.60
N GLU A 85 -13.17 24.85 2.13
CA GLU A 85 -13.18 26.30 2.24
C GLU A 85 -13.23 27.01 0.86
N LEU A 86 -12.60 26.41 -0.16
CA LEU A 86 -12.65 26.90 -1.54
C LEU A 86 -13.99 26.60 -2.22
N GLY A 87 -14.86 25.80 -1.61
CA GLY A 87 -16.15 25.44 -2.15
C GLY A 87 -16.12 24.41 -3.28
N ILE A 88 -14.98 23.72 -3.49
CA ILE A 88 -14.82 22.70 -4.53
C ILE A 88 -15.59 21.44 -4.14
N LYS A 89 -16.28 20.82 -5.11
CA LYS A 89 -17.24 19.74 -4.91
C LYS A 89 -17.00 18.54 -5.83
N ASN A 90 -17.68 17.43 -5.51
CA ASN A 90 -17.78 16.24 -6.36
C ASN A 90 -16.42 15.58 -6.69
N LEU A 91 -15.42 15.71 -5.82
CA LEU A 91 -14.10 15.14 -6.04
C LEU A 91 -14.11 13.61 -5.92
N THR A 92 -13.29 12.96 -6.74
CA THR A 92 -12.86 11.59 -6.54
C THR A 92 -11.62 11.58 -5.65
N LEU A 93 -11.68 10.88 -4.51
CA LEU A 93 -10.56 10.71 -3.59
C LEU A 93 -9.84 9.38 -3.87
N ALA A 94 -8.63 9.43 -4.43
CA ALA A 94 -7.80 8.27 -4.73
C ALA A 94 -6.67 8.12 -3.72
N SER A 95 -6.96 7.57 -2.53
CA SER A 95 -5.95 7.36 -1.49
C SER A 95 -5.42 5.93 -1.49
N SER A 96 -4.10 5.76 -1.33
CA SER A 96 -3.49 4.42 -1.22
C SER A 96 -3.99 3.62 -0.01
N SER A 97 -4.42 4.26 1.08
CA SER A 97 -5.19 3.67 2.19
C SER A 97 -5.75 4.78 3.10
N LEU A 98 -6.91 4.54 3.73
CA LEU A 98 -7.55 5.45 4.68
C LEU A 98 -7.59 4.82 6.07
N THR A 99 -7.07 5.53 7.06
CA THR A 99 -6.98 5.08 8.45
C THR A 99 -7.96 5.84 9.35
N SER A 100 -8.01 5.51 10.63
CA SER A 100 -8.94 6.15 11.59
C SER A 100 -8.71 7.65 11.77
N CYS A 101 -7.50 8.18 11.47
CA CYS A 101 -7.24 9.62 11.55
C CYS A 101 -7.95 10.44 10.46
N HIS A 102 -8.49 9.79 9.43
CA HIS A 102 -9.22 10.42 8.33
C HIS A 102 -10.74 10.48 8.56
N SER A 103 -11.20 10.29 9.81
CA SER A 103 -12.63 10.43 10.15
C SER A 103 -13.26 11.78 9.78
N PRO A 104 -12.56 12.94 9.70
CA PRO A 104 -13.13 14.19 9.17
C PRO A 104 -13.67 14.10 7.74
N LEU A 105 -13.22 13.13 6.93
CA LEU A 105 -13.78 12.88 5.59
C LEU A 105 -15.29 12.61 5.60
N ILE A 106 -15.86 12.13 6.71
CA ILE A 106 -17.30 11.91 6.87
C ILE A 106 -18.08 13.19 6.58
N GLU A 107 -17.63 14.33 7.14
CA GLU A 107 -18.28 15.61 6.92
C GLU A 107 -18.04 16.14 5.51
N HIS A 108 -16.87 15.92 4.93
CA HIS A 108 -16.59 16.29 3.54
C HIS A 108 -17.47 15.50 2.54
N ILE A 109 -17.75 14.22 2.82
CA ILE A 109 -18.68 13.41 2.03
C ILE A 109 -20.12 13.95 2.16
N LYS A 110 -20.61 14.16 3.40
CA LYS A 110 -21.95 14.71 3.64
C LYS A 110 -22.18 16.05 2.97
N ASN A 111 -21.13 16.88 2.93
CA ASN A 111 -21.18 18.21 2.30
C ASN A 111 -20.93 18.17 0.78
N GLY A 112 -20.80 16.98 0.16
CA GLY A 112 -20.62 16.80 -1.25
C GLY A 112 -19.26 17.27 -1.80
N VAL A 113 -18.24 17.40 -0.94
CA VAL A 113 -16.86 17.67 -1.36
C VAL A 113 -16.26 16.44 -2.01
N VAL A 114 -16.47 15.27 -1.40
CA VAL A 114 -16.06 13.95 -1.94
C VAL A 114 -17.30 13.17 -2.32
N SER A 115 -17.36 12.70 -3.56
CA SER A 115 -18.46 11.88 -4.09
C SER A 115 -18.06 10.45 -4.42
N LYS A 116 -16.76 10.17 -4.61
CA LYS A 116 -16.24 8.86 -4.99
C LYS A 116 -14.90 8.57 -4.29
N ILE A 117 -14.66 7.32 -3.94
CA ILE A 117 -13.42 6.90 -3.26
C ILE A 117 -12.81 5.67 -3.94
N TYR A 118 -11.51 5.76 -4.22
CA TYR A 118 -10.63 4.64 -4.56
C TYR A 118 -9.60 4.47 -3.44
N THR A 119 -9.44 3.26 -2.89
CA THR A 119 -8.49 3.01 -1.79
C THR A 119 -8.16 1.52 -1.67
N SER A 120 -7.07 1.18 -0.97
CA SER A 120 -6.82 -0.24 -0.65
C SER A 120 -7.57 -0.70 0.61
N GLY A 121 -8.10 0.21 1.39
CA GLY A 121 -8.86 -0.11 2.60
C GLY A 121 -9.21 1.11 3.43
N ILE A 122 -10.17 0.92 4.32
CA ILE A 122 -10.73 1.97 5.18
C ILE A 122 -10.87 1.42 6.60
N ARG A 123 -10.58 2.25 7.59
CA ARG A 123 -10.68 1.87 9.01
C ARG A 123 -11.36 2.95 9.84
N GLY A 124 -11.87 2.55 11.02
CA GLY A 124 -12.48 3.43 12.01
C GLY A 124 -13.84 3.97 11.58
N ALA A 125 -14.25 5.10 12.15
CA ALA A 125 -15.58 5.69 11.97
C ALA A 125 -15.96 5.95 10.49
N LEU A 126 -14.97 6.25 9.63
CA LEU A 126 -15.21 6.39 8.20
C LEU A 126 -15.66 5.06 7.56
N ALA A 127 -15.02 3.96 7.94
CA ALA A 127 -15.39 2.63 7.46
C ALA A 127 -16.81 2.23 7.93
N ASP A 128 -17.12 2.51 9.20
CA ASP A 128 -18.46 2.28 9.75
C ASP A 128 -19.52 3.10 8.98
N SER A 129 -19.27 4.39 8.75
CA SER A 129 -20.19 5.27 8.02
C SER A 129 -20.41 4.83 6.58
N ILE A 130 -19.34 4.42 5.87
CA ILE A 130 -19.43 3.92 4.49
C ILE A 130 -20.21 2.59 4.46
N SER A 131 -19.93 1.68 5.38
CA SER A 131 -20.66 0.40 5.49
C SER A 131 -22.15 0.60 5.75
N ASN A 132 -22.53 1.72 6.39
CA ASN A 132 -23.92 2.15 6.60
C ASN A 132 -24.48 3.01 5.46
N GLY A 133 -23.82 3.07 4.30
CA GLY A 133 -24.33 3.69 3.09
C GLY A 133 -24.12 5.19 2.99
N LEU A 134 -23.06 5.76 3.63
CA LEU A 134 -22.74 7.20 3.61
C LEU A 134 -22.56 7.76 2.18
N LEU A 135 -21.93 6.99 1.29
CA LEU A 135 -21.72 7.37 -0.11
C LEU A 135 -22.87 6.85 -0.99
N ASP A 136 -23.22 7.62 -2.00
CA ASP A 136 -24.19 7.19 -3.00
C ASP A 136 -23.56 6.19 -3.97
N GLU A 137 -22.32 6.43 -4.40
CA GLU A 137 -21.54 5.50 -5.22
C GLU A 137 -20.72 4.54 -4.35
N PRO A 138 -20.58 3.27 -4.75
CA PRO A 138 -19.75 2.31 -4.04
C PRO A 138 -18.28 2.72 -4.03
N VAL A 139 -17.60 2.46 -2.91
CA VAL A 139 -16.14 2.62 -2.83
C VAL A 139 -15.44 1.56 -3.67
N HIS A 140 -14.39 1.92 -4.39
CA HIS A 140 -13.53 0.99 -5.10
C HIS A 140 -12.36 0.57 -4.19
N ILE A 141 -12.36 -0.68 -3.73
CA ILE A 141 -11.28 -1.25 -2.91
C ILE A 141 -10.40 -2.11 -3.81
N HIS A 142 -9.15 -1.72 -3.97
CA HIS A 142 -8.16 -2.39 -4.82
C HIS A 142 -6.95 -2.86 -4.00
N SER A 143 -6.15 -3.77 -4.56
CA SER A 143 -4.85 -4.10 -3.96
C SER A 143 -3.81 -3.01 -4.23
N HIS A 144 -2.64 -3.12 -3.60
CA HIS A 144 -1.54 -2.18 -3.85
C HIS A 144 -1.04 -2.25 -5.30
N GLY A 145 -0.83 -3.46 -5.83
CA GLY A 145 -0.46 -3.67 -7.22
C GLY A 145 -1.59 -3.28 -8.18
N GLY A 146 -2.84 -3.64 -7.83
CA GLY A 146 -4.04 -3.27 -8.61
C GLY A 146 -4.24 -1.77 -8.73
N ARG A 147 -3.93 -0.98 -7.67
CA ARG A 147 -3.97 0.49 -7.77
C ARG A 147 -3.01 1.02 -8.83
N VAL A 148 -1.79 0.49 -8.85
CA VAL A 148 -0.79 0.89 -9.85
C VAL A 148 -1.27 0.52 -11.26
N HIS A 149 -1.82 -0.68 -11.42
CA HIS A 149 -2.41 -1.11 -12.68
C HIS A 149 -3.50 -0.14 -13.17
N LEU A 150 -4.45 0.23 -12.30
CA LEU A 150 -5.53 1.18 -12.64
C LEU A 150 -5.00 2.57 -13.03
N ILE A 151 -3.95 3.05 -12.36
CA ILE A 151 -3.33 4.35 -12.69
C ILE A 151 -2.62 4.26 -14.05
N GLN A 152 -1.84 3.22 -14.29
CA GLN A 152 -1.07 3.08 -15.53
C GLN A 152 -1.93 2.74 -16.75
N SER A 153 -3.06 2.04 -16.56
CA SER A 153 -4.03 1.80 -17.64
C SER A 153 -4.86 3.04 -17.99
N GLY A 154 -4.86 4.06 -17.13
CA GLY A 154 -5.68 5.27 -17.27
C GLY A 154 -7.11 5.12 -16.74
N GLU A 155 -7.47 3.95 -16.17
CA GLU A 155 -8.78 3.75 -15.54
C GLU A 155 -8.95 4.60 -14.27
N LEU A 156 -7.85 4.86 -13.56
CA LEU A 156 -7.77 5.82 -12.47
C LEU A 156 -6.84 6.97 -12.86
N TYR A 157 -7.39 7.98 -13.52
CA TYR A 157 -6.68 9.20 -13.85
C TYR A 157 -6.61 10.12 -12.63
N ILE A 158 -5.43 10.66 -12.33
CA ILE A 158 -5.19 11.55 -11.19
C ILE A 158 -4.91 12.96 -11.71
N ASP A 159 -5.83 13.89 -11.46
CA ASP A 159 -5.66 15.29 -11.85
C ASP A 159 -4.65 16.01 -10.95
N MET A 160 -4.68 15.72 -9.63
CA MET A 160 -3.76 16.37 -8.68
C MET A 160 -3.38 15.43 -7.53
N ALA A 161 -2.08 15.18 -7.38
CA ALA A 161 -1.54 14.43 -6.27
C ALA A 161 -1.03 15.37 -5.17
N PHE A 162 -1.44 15.15 -3.93
CA PHE A 162 -0.92 15.82 -2.75
C PHE A 162 -0.03 14.87 -1.96
N ILE A 163 1.26 15.19 -1.89
CA ILE A 163 2.26 14.29 -1.31
C ILE A 163 2.90 14.96 -0.09
N GLY A 164 2.62 14.40 1.08
CA GLY A 164 3.24 14.82 2.34
C GLY A 164 4.62 14.19 2.51
N VAL A 165 5.63 15.02 2.77
CA VAL A 165 7.01 14.59 3.01
C VAL A 165 7.65 15.36 4.16
N PRO A 166 8.56 14.75 4.94
CA PRO A 166 9.21 15.43 6.05
C PRO A 166 10.13 16.58 5.61
N CYS A 167 10.74 16.50 4.42
CA CYS A 167 11.52 17.58 3.83
C CYS A 167 11.60 17.48 2.31
N CYS A 168 11.72 18.63 1.64
CA CYS A 168 12.11 18.73 0.24
C CYS A 168 12.93 20.01 0.03
N ASP A 169 13.58 20.17 -1.13
CA ASP A 169 14.14 21.47 -1.53
C ASP A 169 13.11 22.32 -2.28
N GLU A 170 13.49 23.55 -2.63
CA GLU A 170 12.60 24.50 -3.31
C GLU A 170 12.19 24.07 -4.73
N PHE A 171 12.86 23.08 -5.32
CA PHE A 171 12.49 22.51 -6.61
C PHE A 171 11.62 21.26 -6.47
N GLY A 172 11.48 20.71 -5.24
CA GLY A 172 10.64 19.56 -4.96
C GLY A 172 11.37 18.22 -4.91
N ASN A 173 12.73 18.18 -4.88
CA ASN A 173 13.43 16.94 -4.59
C ASN A 173 13.15 16.52 -3.16
N ALA A 174 12.47 15.41 -2.97
CA ALA A 174 11.95 14.97 -1.69
C ALA A 174 12.31 13.52 -1.36
N ASN A 175 12.41 13.22 -0.07
CA ASN A 175 12.50 11.87 0.45
C ASN A 175 11.79 11.76 1.80
N GLY A 176 11.48 10.52 2.21
CA GLY A 176 10.76 10.25 3.45
C GLY A 176 11.66 9.95 4.65
N PHE A 177 12.99 9.93 4.50
CA PHE A 177 13.92 9.47 5.54
C PHE A 177 14.80 10.58 6.14
N LYS A 178 14.59 11.83 5.72
CA LYS A 178 15.21 13.03 6.33
C LYS A 178 14.13 13.95 6.90
N GLY A 179 14.42 14.67 7.97
CA GLY A 179 13.50 15.62 8.58
C GLY A 179 12.85 15.10 9.87
N LYS A 180 12.03 15.98 10.50
CA LYS A 180 11.42 15.72 11.82
C LYS A 180 10.41 14.57 11.75
N SER A 181 9.56 14.56 10.74
CA SER A 181 8.52 13.53 10.52
C SER A 181 9.01 12.42 9.59
N ASN A 182 10.20 11.87 9.86
CA ASN A 182 10.74 10.76 9.09
C ASN A 182 9.71 9.60 9.02
N CYS A 183 9.23 9.30 7.81
CA CYS A 183 8.26 8.23 7.54
C CYS A 183 8.88 7.04 6.77
N GLY A 184 10.12 7.16 6.33
CA GLY A 184 10.82 6.13 5.57
C GLY A 184 10.45 6.13 4.09
N SER A 185 10.10 4.97 3.55
CA SER A 185 9.82 4.79 2.12
C SER A 185 8.56 5.52 1.65
N LEU A 186 8.66 6.15 0.48
CA LEU A 186 7.58 6.82 -0.26
C LEU A 186 7.07 5.96 -1.44
N GLY A 187 7.22 4.64 -1.38
CA GLY A 187 6.98 3.73 -2.51
C GLY A 187 5.62 3.89 -3.19
N TYR A 188 4.55 4.18 -2.44
CA TYR A 188 3.22 4.45 -3.03
C TYR A 188 3.15 5.85 -3.65
N ALA A 189 3.78 6.85 -3.04
CA ALA A 189 3.76 8.23 -3.53
C ALA A 189 4.55 8.40 -4.83
N LYS A 190 5.58 7.57 -5.07
CA LYS A 190 6.37 7.59 -6.32
C LYS A 190 5.48 7.39 -7.55
N VAL A 191 4.53 6.44 -7.48
CA VAL A 191 3.60 6.17 -8.59
C VAL A 191 2.67 7.37 -8.85
N ASP A 192 2.16 7.99 -7.79
CA ASP A 192 1.31 9.17 -7.93
C ASP A 192 2.09 10.34 -8.53
N ALA A 193 3.34 10.56 -8.08
CA ALA A 193 4.22 11.60 -8.65
C ALA A 193 4.58 11.35 -10.12
N GLU A 194 4.65 10.09 -10.54
CA GLU A 194 4.98 9.71 -11.93
C GLU A 194 3.81 9.89 -12.90
N HIS A 195 2.56 9.75 -12.41
CA HIS A 195 1.38 9.61 -13.27
C HIS A 195 0.30 10.68 -13.06
N ALA A 196 0.33 11.45 -11.97
CA ALA A 196 -0.60 12.55 -11.79
C ALA A 196 -0.28 13.71 -12.77
N GLU A 197 -1.32 14.41 -13.23
CA GLU A 197 -1.14 15.57 -14.08
C GLU A 197 -0.45 16.72 -13.35
N LYS A 198 -0.81 16.93 -12.06
CA LYS A 198 -0.21 17.92 -11.18
C LYS A 198 0.23 17.27 -9.86
N VAL A 199 1.38 17.70 -9.35
CA VAL A 199 1.93 17.22 -8.08
C VAL A 199 2.22 18.38 -7.15
N VAL A 200 1.55 18.39 -5.99
CA VAL A 200 1.75 19.33 -4.90
C VAL A 200 2.50 18.63 -3.77
N MET A 201 3.72 19.08 -3.51
CA MET A 201 4.52 18.61 -2.38
C MET A 201 4.19 19.41 -1.13
N LEU A 202 3.76 18.75 -0.06
CA LEU A 202 3.55 19.35 1.26
C LEU A 202 4.70 18.94 2.17
N THR A 203 5.39 19.89 2.78
CA THR A 203 6.58 19.62 3.58
C THR A 203 6.64 20.45 4.85
N GLU A 204 7.26 19.90 5.90
CA GLU A 204 7.56 20.64 7.14
C GLU A 204 8.78 21.56 6.99
N ALA A 205 9.72 21.16 6.12
CA ALA A 205 10.97 21.88 5.95
C ALA A 205 11.38 21.95 4.48
N ILE A 206 11.57 23.18 3.99
CA ILE A 206 12.28 23.42 2.73
C ILE A 206 13.77 23.49 3.08
N VAL A 207 14.54 22.54 2.54
CA VAL A 207 15.98 22.42 2.78
C VAL A 207 16.78 22.94 1.57
N GLY A 208 18.09 23.13 1.74
CA GLY A 208 18.95 23.59 0.66
C GLY A 208 19.05 22.60 -0.51
N PHE A 209 19.01 23.12 -1.73
CA PHE A 209 19.23 22.36 -2.95
C PHE A 209 20.71 21.91 -3.08
N PRO A 210 20.96 20.66 -3.52
CA PRO A 210 20.03 19.60 -3.86
C PRO A 210 19.72 18.67 -2.66
N ASN A 211 18.44 18.27 -2.49
CA ASN A 211 18.04 17.29 -1.48
C ASN A 211 18.11 15.86 -2.04
N PHE A 212 19.29 15.28 -2.11
CA PHE A 212 19.53 13.93 -2.58
C PHE A 212 20.07 13.00 -1.50
N PRO A 213 19.87 11.65 -1.65
CA PRO A 213 19.05 10.99 -2.66
C PRO A 213 17.58 11.37 -2.53
N ALA A 214 16.89 11.55 -3.67
CA ALA A 214 15.48 11.90 -3.72
C ALA A 214 14.63 10.68 -4.11
N SER A 215 13.59 10.42 -3.34
CA SER A 215 12.55 9.43 -3.66
C SER A 215 11.66 9.94 -4.80
N ILE A 216 11.36 11.24 -4.76
CA ILE A 216 10.61 11.97 -5.79
C ILE A 216 11.49 13.11 -6.26
N THR A 217 11.72 13.22 -7.56
CA THR A 217 12.61 14.21 -8.16
C THR A 217 11.85 15.45 -8.66
N GLN A 218 12.55 16.54 -8.71
CA GLN A 218 12.01 17.86 -9.04
C GLN A 218 11.24 17.94 -10.37
N ASP A 219 11.57 17.10 -11.35
CA ASP A 219 10.90 17.04 -12.64
C ASP A 219 9.46 16.52 -12.58
N ARG A 220 9.06 15.92 -11.44
CA ARG A 220 7.71 15.41 -11.17
C ARG A 220 6.84 16.36 -10.36
N VAL A 221 7.39 17.44 -9.82
CA VAL A 221 6.72 18.32 -8.85
C VAL A 221 6.35 19.65 -9.48
N ASP A 222 5.09 20.06 -9.38
CA ASP A 222 4.58 21.35 -9.87
C ASP A 222 4.62 22.44 -8.80
N ALA A 223 4.31 22.10 -7.54
CA ALA A 223 4.31 23.05 -6.43
C ALA A 223 4.87 22.45 -5.14
N VAL A 224 5.48 23.30 -4.32
CA VAL A 224 5.97 23.00 -2.98
C VAL A 224 5.29 23.96 -1.99
N VAL A 225 4.68 23.42 -0.94
CA VAL A 225 4.04 24.19 0.13
C VAL A 225 4.63 23.80 1.47
N GLN A 226 5.15 24.76 2.22
CA GLN A 226 5.58 24.50 3.58
C GLN A 226 4.37 24.56 4.52
N VAL A 227 4.22 23.52 5.35
CA VAL A 227 3.16 23.38 6.36
C VAL A 227 3.78 23.12 7.73
N ALA A 228 3.02 23.33 8.79
CA ALA A 228 3.52 23.14 10.16
C ALA A 228 3.87 21.68 10.45
N GLU A 229 3.03 20.75 9.98
CA GLU A 229 3.18 19.30 10.20
C GLU A 229 2.49 18.54 9.07
N VAL A 230 3.18 17.52 8.52
CA VAL A 230 2.61 16.58 7.53
C VAL A 230 2.20 15.26 8.16
N GLY A 231 2.78 14.91 9.30
CA GLY A 231 2.48 13.66 10.00
C GLY A 231 3.14 13.54 11.37
N ASP A 232 2.72 12.53 12.12
CA ASP A 232 3.27 12.16 13.43
C ASP A 232 4.03 10.83 13.28
N PRO A 233 5.37 10.83 13.27
CA PRO A 233 6.18 9.62 13.08
C PRO A 233 6.01 8.61 14.21
N SER A 234 5.58 9.02 15.41
CA SER A 234 5.32 8.12 16.54
C SER A 234 4.15 7.16 16.28
N LYS A 235 3.27 7.49 15.32
CA LYS A 235 2.08 6.71 14.96
C LYS A 235 2.25 5.90 13.66
N ILE A 236 3.42 5.88 13.06
CA ILE A 236 3.72 5.02 11.91
C ILE A 236 3.64 3.55 12.33
N GLY A 237 4.25 3.18 13.47
CA GLY A 237 4.10 1.88 14.10
C GLY A 237 2.83 1.80 14.93
N GLY A 238 1.73 1.32 14.36
CA GLY A 238 0.49 1.04 15.10
C GLY A 238 0.46 -0.37 15.71
N ASP A 239 -0.65 -0.72 16.38
CA ASP A 239 -0.83 -2.05 16.98
C ASP A 239 -0.74 -3.20 15.95
N ALA A 240 -1.12 -2.95 14.70
CA ALA A 240 -1.00 -3.91 13.60
C ALA A 240 0.46 -4.23 13.20
N THR A 241 1.44 -3.48 13.68
CA THR A 241 2.88 -3.70 13.43
C THR A 241 3.63 -4.17 14.67
N ARG A 242 2.94 -4.46 15.77
CA ARG A 242 3.54 -5.05 16.96
C ARG A 242 3.58 -6.57 16.88
N MET A 243 4.73 -7.13 17.20
CA MET A 243 4.86 -8.57 17.41
C MET A 243 4.00 -8.98 18.60
N THR A 244 3.28 -10.08 18.46
CA THR A 244 2.43 -10.60 19.53
C THR A 244 3.23 -11.16 20.69
N THR A 245 2.67 -11.02 21.91
CA THR A 245 3.11 -11.75 23.11
C THR A 245 2.12 -12.82 23.53
N ASN A 246 1.01 -12.98 22.80
CA ASN A 246 -0.02 -13.98 23.08
C ASN A 246 0.53 -15.40 22.83
N PRO A 247 0.52 -16.30 23.83
CA PRO A 247 1.07 -17.65 23.68
C PRO A 247 0.43 -18.46 22.54
N ARG A 248 -0.87 -18.27 22.27
CA ARG A 248 -1.57 -18.93 21.16
C ARG A 248 -1.03 -18.49 19.81
N GLU A 249 -0.88 -17.18 19.63
CA GLU A 249 -0.34 -16.61 18.39
C GLU A 249 1.14 -16.93 18.21
N LEU A 250 1.91 -17.01 19.30
CA LEU A 250 3.30 -17.49 19.25
C LEU A 250 3.39 -18.97 18.84
N LEU A 251 2.44 -19.81 19.27
CA LEU A 251 2.35 -21.20 18.80
C LEU A 251 2.08 -21.27 17.30
N ILE A 252 1.15 -20.46 16.79
CA ILE A 252 0.86 -20.34 15.36
C ILE A 252 2.10 -19.91 14.59
N ALA A 253 2.79 -18.87 15.06
CA ALA A 253 4.02 -18.38 14.44
C ALA A 253 5.14 -19.41 14.40
N LYS A 254 5.32 -20.18 15.48
CA LYS A 254 6.27 -21.29 15.55
C LYS A 254 5.94 -22.37 14.52
N ARG A 255 4.66 -22.80 14.45
CA ARG A 255 4.18 -23.78 13.46
C ARG A 255 4.36 -23.30 12.02
N ALA A 256 4.10 -22.01 11.76
CA ALA A 256 4.32 -21.45 10.44
C ALA A 256 5.82 -21.49 10.04
N ALA A 257 6.72 -21.22 10.98
CA ALA A 257 8.15 -21.38 10.73
C ALA A 257 8.56 -22.86 10.49
N GLU A 258 7.89 -23.81 11.13
CA GLU A 258 8.06 -25.25 10.86
C GLU A 258 7.51 -25.63 9.47
N VAL A 259 6.37 -25.08 9.07
CA VAL A 259 5.81 -25.23 7.71
C VAL A 259 6.81 -24.73 6.66
N ILE A 260 7.38 -23.55 6.85
CA ILE A 260 8.39 -22.98 5.94
C ILE A 260 9.61 -23.89 5.85
N GLU A 261 10.15 -24.34 6.99
CA GLU A 261 11.31 -25.24 7.06
C GLU A 261 11.13 -26.53 6.27
N HIS A 262 9.93 -27.11 6.28
CA HIS A 262 9.65 -28.38 5.61
C HIS A 262 8.97 -28.26 4.24
N SER A 263 8.71 -27.03 3.77
CA SER A 263 8.02 -26.77 2.50
C SER A 263 8.84 -27.13 1.25
N GLY A 264 10.16 -27.01 1.34
CA GLY A 264 11.09 -27.06 0.20
C GLY A 264 11.45 -25.67 -0.35
N TYR A 265 10.89 -24.61 0.23
CA TYR A 265 11.20 -23.21 -0.11
C TYR A 265 12.07 -22.52 0.94
N PHE A 266 12.61 -23.27 1.90
CA PHE A 266 13.56 -22.79 2.90
C PHE A 266 14.97 -23.28 2.54
N TYR A 267 15.67 -22.51 1.73
CA TYR A 267 17.01 -22.80 1.21
C TYR A 267 17.86 -21.52 1.23
N ASP A 268 19.18 -21.66 1.13
CA ASP A 268 20.07 -20.52 1.09
C ASP A 268 19.81 -19.65 -0.15
N GLY A 269 19.48 -18.37 0.08
CA GLY A 269 19.05 -17.43 -0.96
C GLY A 269 17.54 -17.34 -1.17
N PHE A 270 16.71 -17.97 -0.33
CA PHE A 270 15.23 -17.80 -0.40
C PHE A 270 14.82 -16.34 -0.15
N SER A 271 13.58 -16.01 -0.49
CA SER A 271 13.02 -14.68 -0.26
C SER A 271 11.74 -14.75 0.57
N MET A 272 11.44 -13.68 1.31
CA MET A 272 10.32 -13.69 2.22
C MET A 272 9.60 -12.35 2.35
N GLN A 273 8.30 -12.43 2.67
CA GLN A 273 7.50 -11.30 3.12
C GLN A 273 6.62 -11.70 4.29
N THR A 274 6.50 -10.83 5.29
CA THR A 274 5.51 -10.95 6.36
C THR A 274 4.40 -9.93 6.18
N GLY A 275 3.14 -10.34 6.38
CA GLY A 275 2.02 -9.40 6.46
C GLY A 275 2.05 -8.60 7.76
N SER A 276 1.25 -7.54 7.83
CA SER A 276 0.93 -6.87 9.09
C SER A 276 0.09 -7.80 9.98
N GLY A 277 0.32 -7.75 11.28
CA GLY A 277 -0.38 -8.58 12.27
C GLY A 277 0.57 -9.33 13.17
N GLY A 278 0.23 -9.43 14.46
CA GLY A 278 1.12 -9.91 15.51
C GLY A 278 1.69 -11.31 15.26
N ALA A 279 0.86 -12.27 14.85
CA ALA A 279 1.29 -13.64 14.55
C ALA A 279 2.18 -13.68 13.30
N SER A 280 1.82 -13.00 12.21
CA SER A 280 2.62 -12.90 10.98
C SER A 280 4.03 -12.38 11.25
N LEU A 281 4.12 -11.29 12.02
CA LEU A 281 5.41 -10.69 12.40
C LEU A 281 6.24 -11.61 13.31
N ALA A 282 5.57 -12.37 14.19
CA ALA A 282 6.25 -13.29 15.10
C ALA A 282 6.89 -14.48 14.36
N VAL A 283 6.42 -14.84 13.15
CA VAL A 283 7.05 -15.91 12.34
C VAL A 283 8.51 -15.57 12.05
N ALA A 284 8.84 -14.32 11.75
CA ALA A 284 10.21 -13.89 11.47
C ALA A 284 11.18 -14.22 12.63
N ARG A 285 10.73 -14.10 13.88
CA ARG A 285 11.52 -14.47 15.06
C ARG A 285 11.89 -15.94 15.07
N PHE A 286 10.92 -16.83 14.86
CA PHE A 286 11.17 -18.28 14.84
C PHE A 286 11.94 -18.71 13.60
N LEU A 287 11.73 -18.03 12.48
CA LEU A 287 12.47 -18.27 11.25
C LEU A 287 13.94 -17.90 11.41
N LYS A 288 14.25 -16.77 12.08
CA LYS A 288 15.60 -16.35 12.44
C LYS A 288 16.37 -17.45 13.17
N GLU A 289 15.75 -18.10 14.17
CA GLU A 289 16.39 -19.19 14.92
C GLU A 289 16.73 -20.38 14.01
N LYS A 290 15.88 -20.69 13.02
CA LYS A 290 16.11 -21.75 12.05
C LYS A 290 17.19 -21.39 11.04
N MET A 291 17.20 -20.16 10.56
CA MET A 291 18.24 -19.62 9.66
C MET A 291 19.62 -19.72 10.29
N LEU A 292 19.76 -19.27 11.54
CA LEU A 292 21.02 -19.38 12.31
C LEU A 292 21.48 -20.81 12.49
N ARG A 293 20.53 -21.74 12.79
CA ARG A 293 20.86 -23.15 13.02
C ARG A 293 21.33 -23.88 11.75
N GLN A 294 20.78 -23.52 10.61
CA GLN A 294 21.03 -24.19 9.32
C GLN A 294 21.98 -23.42 8.40
N ASP A 295 22.51 -22.28 8.85
CA ASP A 295 23.36 -21.38 8.06
C ASP A 295 22.70 -20.96 6.73
N ILE A 296 21.40 -20.62 6.81
CA ILE A 296 20.57 -20.17 5.67
C ILE A 296 20.43 -18.66 5.74
N ARG A 297 20.59 -17.98 4.61
CA ARG A 297 20.35 -16.55 4.44
C ARG A 297 19.22 -16.34 3.44
N ALA A 298 18.45 -15.29 3.65
CA ALA A 298 17.47 -14.83 2.67
C ALA A 298 18.14 -13.84 1.71
N SER A 299 17.85 -13.97 0.42
CA SER A 299 18.32 -13.01 -0.60
C SER A 299 17.66 -11.65 -0.39
N PHE A 300 16.38 -11.61 -0.07
CA PHE A 300 15.70 -10.36 0.29
C PHE A 300 14.47 -10.59 1.17
N ALA A 301 14.11 -9.54 1.91
CA ALA A 301 12.80 -9.36 2.50
C ALA A 301 12.06 -8.22 1.78
N LEU A 302 10.73 -8.39 1.57
CA LEU A 302 9.94 -7.56 0.68
C LEU A 302 8.76 -6.91 1.41
N GLY A 303 8.34 -5.75 0.95
CA GLY A 303 7.06 -5.12 1.25
C GLY A 303 7.12 -4.11 2.38
N GLY A 304 6.39 -4.33 3.46
CA GLY A 304 6.45 -3.48 4.66
C GLY A 304 7.58 -3.93 5.58
N ILE A 305 8.62 -3.14 5.71
CA ILE A 305 9.81 -3.47 6.51
C ILE A 305 9.60 -3.10 7.98
N THR A 306 10.02 -4.00 8.88
CA THR A 306 9.91 -3.85 10.34
C THR A 306 11.28 -3.89 11.02
N ALA A 307 11.33 -3.44 12.28
CA ALA A 307 12.52 -3.54 13.12
C ALA A 307 13.10 -4.96 13.19
N THR A 308 12.26 -6.01 13.18
CA THR A 308 12.71 -7.40 13.19
C THR A 308 13.46 -7.76 11.91
N MET A 309 12.98 -7.32 10.75
CA MET A 309 13.67 -7.56 9.47
C MET A 309 14.98 -6.78 9.39
N VAL A 310 15.01 -5.54 9.91
CA VAL A 310 16.25 -4.75 10.02
C VAL A 310 17.27 -5.47 10.90
N ASP A 311 16.86 -5.96 12.08
CA ASP A 311 17.74 -6.71 12.97
C ASP A 311 18.29 -7.99 12.31
N MET A 312 17.46 -8.73 11.57
CA MET A 312 17.90 -9.90 10.81
C MET A 312 18.92 -9.53 9.72
N HIS A 313 18.67 -8.43 9.03
CA HIS A 313 19.55 -7.92 7.98
C HIS A 313 20.91 -7.47 8.57
N GLU A 314 20.91 -6.70 9.65
CA GLU A 314 22.14 -6.25 10.33
C GLU A 314 22.96 -7.42 10.89
N GLN A 315 22.35 -8.58 11.16
CA GLN A 315 23.01 -9.83 11.52
C GLN A 315 23.47 -10.67 10.31
N GLY A 316 23.27 -10.20 9.08
CA GLY A 316 23.67 -10.90 7.86
C GLY A 316 22.78 -12.08 7.48
N LEU A 317 21.55 -12.15 8.02
CA LEU A 317 20.59 -13.21 7.69
C LEU A 317 19.71 -12.84 6.48
N ILE A 318 19.62 -11.58 6.12
CA ILE A 318 18.91 -11.08 4.94
C ILE A 318 19.85 -10.16 4.18
N ASP A 319 20.08 -10.41 2.89
CA ASP A 319 21.02 -9.62 2.09
C ASP A 319 20.47 -8.24 1.72
N TYR A 320 19.18 -8.17 1.31
CA TYR A 320 18.53 -6.93 0.91
C TYR A 320 17.15 -6.75 1.57
N LEU A 321 16.83 -5.50 1.90
CA LEU A 321 15.47 -5.09 2.28
C LEU A 321 14.87 -4.27 1.12
N LEU A 322 13.80 -4.76 0.52
CA LEU A 322 13.07 -4.09 -0.56
C LEU A 322 11.80 -3.45 0.03
N ASP A 323 11.89 -2.17 0.33
CA ASP A 323 10.92 -1.45 1.17
C ASP A 323 9.99 -0.56 0.34
N VAL A 324 8.70 -0.92 0.30
CA VAL A 324 7.66 -0.08 -0.27
C VAL A 324 7.02 0.85 0.77
N GLN A 325 7.13 0.48 2.06
CA GLN A 325 6.66 1.27 3.19
C GLN A 325 7.30 0.81 4.51
N CYS A 326 7.96 1.71 5.21
CA CYS A 326 8.44 1.42 6.57
C CYS A 326 7.27 1.24 7.55
N PHE A 327 7.31 0.19 8.37
CA PHE A 327 6.29 -0.10 9.36
C PHE A 327 6.59 0.42 10.76
N ASP A 328 7.81 0.91 10.98
CA ASP A 328 8.23 1.53 12.23
C ASP A 328 9.42 2.48 12.05
N SER A 329 9.76 3.19 13.11
CA SER A 329 10.85 4.18 13.09
C SER A 329 12.25 3.55 12.94
N VAL A 330 12.42 2.28 13.31
CA VAL A 330 13.69 1.56 13.13
C VAL A 330 13.92 1.29 11.64
N ALA A 331 12.89 0.82 10.93
CA ALA A 331 12.93 0.64 9.49
C ALA A 331 13.21 1.96 8.76
N ALA A 332 12.49 3.03 9.12
CA ALA A 332 12.71 4.36 8.54
C ALA A 332 14.14 4.87 8.79
N GLY A 333 14.69 4.63 9.99
CA GLY A 333 16.08 4.96 10.31
C GLY A 333 17.10 4.09 9.58
N SER A 334 16.80 2.81 9.32
CA SER A 334 17.66 1.90 8.56
C SER A 334 17.74 2.33 7.08
N LEU A 335 16.61 2.65 6.47
CA LEU A 335 16.54 3.13 5.08
C LEU A 335 17.45 4.35 4.84
N ALA A 336 17.56 5.23 5.82
CA ALA A 336 18.42 6.41 5.74
C ALA A 336 19.93 6.11 5.76
N ARG A 337 20.36 4.96 6.28
CA ARG A 337 21.76 4.65 6.57
C ARG A 337 22.32 3.46 5.84
N ASN A 338 21.47 2.49 5.51
CA ASN A 338 21.89 1.19 5.03
C ASN A 338 21.77 1.09 3.50
N PRO A 339 22.87 0.92 2.75
CA PRO A 339 22.85 0.87 1.30
C PRO A 339 22.14 -0.36 0.73
N HIS A 340 21.92 -1.41 1.53
CA HIS A 340 21.18 -2.60 1.13
C HIS A 340 19.69 -2.57 1.57
N HIS A 341 19.28 -1.50 2.25
CA HIS A 341 17.87 -1.21 2.49
C HIS A 341 17.39 -0.27 1.38
N LEU A 342 16.68 -0.81 0.41
CA LEU A 342 16.33 -0.15 -0.84
C LEU A 342 14.86 0.26 -0.84
N GLU A 343 14.59 1.53 -1.09
CA GLU A 343 13.24 1.99 -1.39
C GLU A 343 12.83 1.53 -2.79
N ILE A 344 11.68 0.89 -2.89
CA ILE A 344 11.05 0.51 -4.16
C ILE A 344 9.68 1.17 -4.32
N SER A 345 9.26 1.45 -5.55
CA SER A 345 7.92 1.94 -5.83
C SER A 345 6.88 0.81 -5.70
N ALA A 346 5.61 1.18 -5.55
CA ALA A 346 4.52 0.20 -5.60
C ALA A 346 4.43 -0.51 -6.96
N ASN A 347 4.92 0.13 -8.03
CA ASN A 347 5.06 -0.48 -9.34
C ASN A 347 6.10 -1.61 -9.35
N GLU A 348 7.28 -1.35 -8.81
CA GLU A 348 8.35 -2.36 -8.65
C GLU A 348 7.95 -3.45 -7.66
N TYR A 349 7.12 -3.12 -6.66
CA TYR A 349 6.67 -4.06 -5.65
C TYR A 349 5.74 -5.13 -6.23
N ALA A 350 4.57 -4.73 -6.80
CA ALA A 350 3.48 -5.69 -6.99
C ALA A 350 2.57 -5.43 -8.21
N ASN A 351 2.94 -4.54 -9.14
CA ASN A 351 2.10 -4.26 -10.29
C ASN A 351 2.01 -5.49 -11.23
N PRO A 352 0.82 -6.08 -11.42
CA PRO A 352 0.66 -7.26 -12.26
C PRO A 352 0.93 -7.03 -13.75
N SER A 353 0.90 -5.76 -14.20
CA SER A 353 1.20 -5.37 -15.59
C SER A 353 2.66 -4.98 -15.79
N SER A 354 3.47 -5.00 -14.73
CA SER A 354 4.91 -4.76 -14.81
C SER A 354 5.62 -5.88 -15.58
N LYS A 355 6.74 -5.55 -16.21
CA LYS A 355 7.62 -6.55 -16.85
C LYS A 355 8.39 -7.42 -15.86
N GLY A 356 8.28 -7.14 -14.55
CA GLY A 356 8.90 -7.89 -13.47
C GLY A 356 8.71 -7.15 -12.15
N ALA A 357 7.70 -7.55 -11.37
CA ALA A 357 7.51 -7.05 -10.02
C ALA A 357 8.31 -7.90 -9.02
N ALA A 358 8.72 -7.33 -7.89
CA ALA A 358 9.49 -8.04 -6.87
C ALA A 358 8.72 -9.24 -6.29
N VAL A 359 7.39 -9.14 -6.20
CA VAL A 359 6.52 -10.27 -5.76
C VAL A 359 6.66 -11.50 -6.65
N ASP A 360 7.02 -11.34 -7.94
CA ASP A 360 7.21 -12.46 -8.88
C ASP A 360 8.46 -13.32 -8.56
N ARG A 361 9.30 -12.83 -7.65
CA ARG A 361 10.51 -13.52 -7.15
C ARG A 361 10.38 -13.96 -5.70
N LEU A 362 9.17 -13.85 -5.13
CA LEU A 362 8.92 -14.15 -3.74
C LEU A 362 8.73 -15.66 -3.51
N ASP A 363 9.56 -16.25 -2.65
CA ASP A 363 9.43 -17.65 -2.29
C ASP A 363 8.35 -17.86 -1.25
N VAL A 364 8.36 -17.08 -0.18
CA VAL A 364 7.46 -17.30 0.96
C VAL A 364 6.74 -16.01 1.35
N VAL A 365 5.42 -16.07 1.43
CA VAL A 365 4.63 -15.00 2.05
C VAL A 365 3.80 -15.51 3.22
N ILE A 366 3.83 -14.76 4.32
CA ILE A 366 3.05 -15.02 5.53
C ILE A 366 1.98 -13.93 5.64
N LEU A 367 0.72 -14.34 5.57
CA LEU A 367 -0.44 -13.46 5.56
C LEU A 367 -1.36 -13.79 6.74
N SER A 368 -2.22 -12.86 7.12
CA SER A 368 -3.26 -13.07 8.13
C SER A 368 -4.64 -13.04 7.51
N ALA A 369 -5.66 -13.54 8.23
CA ALA A 369 -7.04 -13.53 7.78
C ALA A 369 -7.99 -13.06 8.89
N LEU A 370 -9.08 -12.39 8.53
CA LEU A 370 -10.26 -12.25 9.40
C LEU A 370 -11.10 -13.52 9.32
N GLU A 371 -11.31 -14.03 8.11
CA GLU A 371 -11.97 -15.30 7.85
C GLU A 371 -11.24 -16.06 6.74
N ILE A 372 -11.27 -17.38 6.78
CA ILE A 372 -10.88 -18.27 5.69
C ILE A 372 -11.91 -19.40 5.59
N ASP A 373 -12.35 -19.73 4.37
CA ASP A 373 -13.34 -20.80 4.18
C ASP A 373 -12.73 -22.14 3.78
N THR A 374 -13.59 -23.16 3.67
CA THR A 374 -13.20 -24.51 3.29
C THR A 374 -12.64 -24.63 1.87
N GLN A 375 -12.81 -23.59 1.05
CA GLN A 375 -12.19 -23.48 -0.27
C GLN A 375 -10.91 -22.63 -0.25
N PHE A 376 -10.41 -22.28 0.94
CA PHE A 376 -9.25 -21.42 1.16
C PHE A 376 -9.43 -19.94 0.71
N ASN A 377 -10.64 -19.50 0.35
CA ASN A 377 -10.89 -18.10 0.10
C ASN A 377 -10.68 -17.30 1.39
N VAL A 378 -10.07 -16.12 1.27
CA VAL A 378 -9.71 -15.29 2.43
C VAL A 378 -10.41 -13.95 2.41
N ASN A 379 -10.95 -13.58 3.56
CA ASN A 379 -11.47 -12.25 3.87
C ASN A 379 -10.53 -11.52 4.85
N VAL A 380 -10.12 -10.31 4.47
CA VAL A 380 -9.31 -9.39 5.29
C VAL A 380 -9.93 -7.99 5.40
N ILE A 381 -11.13 -7.78 4.84
CA ILE A 381 -11.77 -6.46 4.78
C ILE A 381 -12.95 -6.36 5.74
N THR A 382 -13.91 -7.29 5.68
CA THR A 382 -15.13 -7.22 6.48
C THR A 382 -15.03 -8.03 7.76
N GLY A 383 -15.56 -7.50 8.84
CA GLY A 383 -15.77 -8.26 10.08
C GLY A 383 -16.87 -9.29 9.94
N SER A 384 -17.06 -10.13 10.97
CA SER A 384 -18.16 -11.10 11.06
C SER A 384 -19.55 -10.43 11.14
N ASP A 385 -19.61 -9.12 11.31
CA ASP A 385 -20.77 -8.27 11.25
C ASP A 385 -21.02 -7.69 9.83
N GLY A 386 -20.18 -8.02 8.84
CA GLY A 386 -20.25 -7.53 7.47
C GLY A 386 -19.76 -6.08 7.28
N VAL A 387 -19.31 -5.43 8.35
CA VAL A 387 -18.82 -4.04 8.32
C VAL A 387 -17.36 -4.00 7.87
N ILE A 388 -16.97 -3.01 7.07
CA ILE A 388 -15.59 -2.79 6.64
C ILE A 388 -14.69 -2.51 7.86
N ARG A 389 -13.62 -3.29 8.02
CA ARG A 389 -12.68 -3.23 9.16
C ARG A 389 -11.21 -3.17 8.72
N GLY A 390 -10.94 -3.50 7.47
CA GLY A 390 -9.59 -3.77 7.00
C GLY A 390 -9.27 -3.21 5.62
N ALA A 391 -8.28 -3.81 5.01
CA ALA A 391 -7.75 -3.42 3.72
C ALA A 391 -7.36 -4.65 2.90
N SER A 392 -7.50 -4.58 1.58
CA SER A 392 -6.88 -5.53 0.66
C SER A 392 -5.35 -5.46 0.75
N GLY A 393 -4.80 -4.25 0.79
CA GLY A 393 -3.36 -4.06 0.85
C GLY A 393 -2.64 -4.81 -0.28
N GLY A 394 -1.53 -5.46 0.04
CA GLY A 394 -0.81 -6.35 -0.88
C GLY A 394 -1.18 -7.82 -0.74
N HIS A 395 -2.30 -8.16 -0.08
CA HIS A 395 -2.64 -9.54 0.30
C HIS A 395 -2.81 -10.44 -0.92
N CYS A 396 -3.69 -10.09 -1.84
CA CYS A 396 -3.90 -10.89 -3.06
C CYS A 396 -2.73 -10.76 -4.06
N ASP A 397 -1.98 -9.64 -4.06
CA ASP A 397 -0.81 -9.46 -4.90
C ASP A 397 0.27 -10.50 -4.57
N THR A 398 0.62 -10.61 -3.29
CA THR A 398 1.67 -11.51 -2.81
C THR A 398 1.24 -12.97 -2.77
N ALA A 399 -0.02 -13.24 -2.42
CA ALA A 399 -0.55 -14.60 -2.45
C ALA A 399 -0.54 -15.21 -3.87
N ALA A 400 -0.86 -14.39 -4.88
CA ALA A 400 -0.89 -14.85 -6.27
C ALA A 400 0.51 -15.09 -6.87
N ALA A 401 1.53 -14.41 -6.37
CA ALA A 401 2.86 -14.41 -6.97
C ALA A 401 3.88 -15.29 -6.21
N ALA A 402 3.74 -15.45 -4.88
CA ALA A 402 4.67 -16.24 -4.07
C ALA A 402 4.60 -17.74 -4.39
N ASN A 403 5.76 -18.42 -4.29
CA ASN A 403 5.85 -19.87 -4.42
C ASN A 403 5.17 -20.62 -3.29
N LEU A 404 5.10 -20.02 -2.10
CA LEU A 404 4.42 -20.54 -0.90
C LEU A 404 3.67 -19.43 -0.19
N SER A 405 2.34 -19.48 -0.20
CA SER A 405 1.46 -18.58 0.51
C SER A 405 0.86 -19.23 1.75
N ILE A 406 1.12 -18.62 2.92
CA ILE A 406 0.71 -19.14 4.21
C ILE A 406 -0.22 -18.15 4.90
N ILE A 407 -1.42 -18.62 5.26
CA ILE A 407 -2.30 -17.88 6.16
C ILE A 407 -2.02 -18.32 7.61
N VAL A 408 -1.77 -17.35 8.48
CA VAL A 408 -1.65 -17.54 9.93
C VAL A 408 -2.82 -16.89 10.65
N ALA A 409 -3.61 -17.65 11.37
CA ALA A 409 -4.75 -17.14 12.11
C ALA A 409 -5.10 -18.06 13.30
N PRO A 410 -5.58 -17.51 14.44
CA PRO A 410 -6.17 -18.35 15.47
C PRO A 410 -7.45 -19.00 14.95
N LEU A 411 -7.75 -20.23 15.38
CA LEU A 411 -8.97 -20.91 14.96
C LEU A 411 -10.23 -20.09 15.29
N VAL A 412 -10.21 -19.41 16.43
CA VAL A 412 -11.29 -18.53 16.88
C VAL A 412 -10.72 -17.27 17.55
N ARG A 413 -11.40 -16.13 17.38
CA ARG A 413 -11.14 -14.87 18.08
C ARG A 413 -12.28 -14.56 19.04
N GLY A 414 -12.06 -14.84 20.33
CA GLY A 414 -13.15 -14.80 21.31
C GLY A 414 -14.24 -15.83 20.94
N ARG A 415 -15.41 -15.37 20.56
CA ARG A 415 -16.54 -16.20 20.09
C ARG A 415 -16.77 -16.12 18.57
N ILE A 416 -15.82 -15.61 17.82
CA ILE A 416 -15.92 -15.47 16.37
C ILE A 416 -15.04 -16.54 15.72
N PRO A 417 -15.58 -17.42 14.88
CA PRO A 417 -14.77 -18.39 14.15
C PRO A 417 -13.95 -17.68 13.08
N THR A 418 -12.70 -18.09 12.89
CA THR A 418 -11.87 -17.63 11.77
C THR A 418 -11.98 -18.57 10.58
N VAL A 419 -12.11 -19.89 10.84
CA VAL A 419 -12.34 -20.89 9.80
C VAL A 419 -13.85 -21.11 9.68
N VAL A 420 -14.40 -20.76 8.52
CA VAL A 420 -15.86 -20.73 8.25
C VAL A 420 -16.22 -21.63 7.06
N GLU A 421 -17.49 -21.92 6.89
CA GLU A 421 -17.98 -22.66 5.72
C GLU A 421 -17.80 -21.85 4.43
N LYS A 422 -18.11 -20.56 4.49
CA LYS A 422 -17.97 -19.58 3.42
C LYS A 422 -17.63 -18.22 4.01
N VAL A 423 -16.62 -17.54 3.46
CA VAL A 423 -16.24 -16.18 3.89
C VAL A 423 -17.34 -15.16 3.56
N THR A 424 -17.42 -14.10 4.36
CA THR A 424 -18.35 -12.99 4.12
C THR A 424 -18.06 -12.30 2.79
N ASN A 425 -16.78 -12.04 2.51
CA ASN A 425 -16.32 -11.50 1.22
C ASN A 425 -15.00 -12.16 0.80
N VAL A 426 -14.83 -12.38 -0.51
CA VAL A 426 -13.59 -12.90 -1.08
C VAL A 426 -12.68 -11.74 -1.46
N ILE A 427 -11.52 -11.68 -0.82
CA ILE A 427 -10.47 -10.68 -1.13
C ILE A 427 -9.29 -11.36 -1.82
N THR A 428 -8.96 -12.56 -1.37
CA THR A 428 -7.91 -13.39 -1.96
C THR A 428 -8.50 -14.75 -2.28
N PRO A 429 -8.50 -15.16 -3.56
CA PRO A 429 -9.08 -16.42 -3.98
C PRO A 429 -8.28 -17.61 -3.44
N GLY A 430 -8.96 -18.64 -3.01
CA GLY A 430 -8.37 -19.84 -2.41
C GLY A 430 -7.39 -20.57 -3.33
N SER A 431 -7.51 -20.40 -4.64
CA SER A 431 -6.55 -20.96 -5.60
C SER A 431 -5.12 -20.42 -5.45
N THR A 432 -4.95 -19.30 -4.73
CA THR A 432 -3.64 -18.66 -4.47
C THR A 432 -3.15 -18.85 -3.05
N ILE A 433 -3.85 -19.63 -2.22
CA ILE A 433 -3.48 -19.92 -0.84
C ILE A 433 -3.08 -21.39 -0.72
N ASP A 434 -1.88 -21.65 -0.23
CA ASP A 434 -1.34 -23.00 -0.12
C ASP A 434 -1.60 -23.66 1.24
N VAL A 435 -1.46 -22.88 2.32
CA VAL A 435 -1.46 -23.42 3.69
C VAL A 435 -2.18 -22.48 4.66
N LEU A 436 -3.01 -23.06 5.52
CA LEU A 436 -3.54 -22.41 6.71
C LEU A 436 -2.86 -22.99 7.97
N VAL A 437 -2.29 -22.12 8.79
CA VAL A 437 -1.70 -22.50 10.09
C VAL A 437 -2.52 -21.88 11.22
N THR A 438 -3.06 -22.74 12.09
CA THR A 438 -3.82 -22.35 13.26
C THR A 438 -3.19 -22.90 14.55
N ASP A 439 -3.71 -22.44 15.69
CA ASP A 439 -3.39 -23.04 17.01
C ASP A 439 -3.94 -24.50 17.17
N GLN A 440 -4.79 -24.97 16.26
CA GLN A 440 -5.43 -26.28 16.34
C GLN A 440 -4.98 -27.26 15.26
N GLY A 441 -4.20 -26.82 14.28
CA GLY A 441 -3.68 -27.66 13.20
C GLY A 441 -3.27 -26.86 11.98
N ILE A 442 -2.75 -27.59 10.99
CA ILE A 442 -2.29 -27.08 9.71
C ILE A 442 -3.16 -27.70 8.62
N ALA A 443 -3.86 -26.87 7.84
CA ALA A 443 -4.57 -27.34 6.67
C ALA A 443 -3.79 -26.96 5.40
N VAL A 444 -3.67 -27.90 4.47
CA VAL A 444 -2.99 -27.74 3.19
C VAL A 444 -4.01 -27.75 2.08
N ASN A 445 -3.93 -26.77 1.18
CA ASN A 445 -4.82 -26.70 0.03
C ASN A 445 -4.73 -28.00 -0.79
N PRO A 446 -5.87 -28.60 -1.18
CA PRO A 446 -5.87 -29.83 -1.99
C PRO A 446 -5.07 -29.75 -3.29
N ASN A 447 -4.86 -28.55 -3.81
CA ASN A 447 -4.04 -28.29 -5.01
C ASN A 447 -2.52 -28.45 -4.77
N ARG A 448 -2.09 -28.65 -3.51
CA ARG A 448 -0.68 -28.79 -3.09
C ARG A 448 -0.42 -30.12 -2.37
N PRO A 449 -0.70 -31.26 -3.03
CA PRO A 449 -0.54 -32.59 -2.40
C PRO A 449 0.91 -32.87 -1.99
N GLU A 450 1.88 -32.30 -2.70
CA GLU A 450 3.30 -32.43 -2.39
C GLU A 450 3.67 -31.78 -1.04
N LEU A 451 3.08 -30.61 -0.72
CA LEU A 451 3.27 -29.97 0.58
C LEU A 451 2.64 -30.80 1.70
N LYS A 452 1.41 -31.31 1.47
CA LYS A 452 0.72 -32.20 2.45
C LYS A 452 1.57 -33.41 2.78
N ALA A 453 2.15 -34.08 1.76
CA ALA A 453 3.02 -35.24 1.95
C ALA A 453 4.29 -34.89 2.74
N ARG A 454 4.96 -33.76 2.44
CA ARG A 454 6.14 -33.26 3.16
C ARG A 454 5.82 -32.99 4.64
N PHE A 455 4.72 -32.32 4.93
CA PHE A 455 4.35 -31.97 6.30
C PHE A 455 3.95 -33.21 7.14
N ILE A 456 3.28 -34.19 6.54
CA ILE A 456 2.99 -35.47 7.20
C ILE A 456 4.30 -36.22 7.50
N ALA A 457 5.23 -36.27 6.55
CA ALA A 457 6.54 -36.91 6.76
C ALA A 457 7.37 -36.22 7.86
N ALA A 458 7.22 -34.90 8.00
CA ALA A 458 7.81 -34.09 9.07
C ALA A 458 7.04 -34.20 10.41
N GLN A 459 5.99 -35.01 10.48
CA GLN A 459 5.13 -35.18 11.67
C GLN A 459 4.46 -33.87 12.16
N LEU A 460 4.21 -32.93 11.25
CA LEU A 460 3.45 -31.75 11.58
C LEU A 460 1.96 -32.10 11.78
N PRO A 461 1.21 -31.31 12.60
CA PRO A 461 -0.19 -31.61 12.91
C PRO A 461 -1.13 -31.24 11.74
N VAL A 462 -1.00 -31.97 10.63
CA VAL A 462 -1.81 -31.75 9.41
C VAL A 462 -3.23 -32.28 9.65
N VAL A 463 -4.22 -31.47 9.30
CA VAL A 463 -5.65 -31.81 9.40
C VAL A 463 -6.38 -31.25 8.17
N GLU A 464 -7.58 -31.79 7.88
CA GLU A 464 -8.43 -31.25 6.83
C GLU A 464 -9.04 -29.90 7.28
N ILE A 465 -9.24 -28.98 6.36
CA ILE A 465 -9.77 -27.65 6.69
C ILE A 465 -11.21 -27.73 7.22
N GLU A 466 -12.00 -28.69 6.73
CA GLU A 466 -13.35 -28.96 7.20
C GLU A 466 -13.36 -29.39 8.67
N ALA A 467 -12.36 -30.14 9.13
CA ALA A 467 -12.22 -30.50 10.54
C ALA A 467 -11.92 -29.28 11.42
N LEU A 468 -11.13 -28.31 10.91
CA LEU A 468 -10.91 -27.04 11.59
C LEU A 468 -12.19 -26.19 11.63
N GLN A 469 -12.94 -26.14 10.54
CA GLN A 469 -14.20 -25.42 10.44
C GLN A 469 -15.23 -25.98 11.46
N GLN A 470 -15.43 -27.31 11.49
CA GLN A 470 -16.33 -27.97 12.42
C GLN A 470 -15.90 -27.72 13.89
N ARG A 471 -14.59 -27.76 14.16
CA ARG A 471 -14.06 -27.47 15.50
C ARG A 471 -14.28 -26.00 15.90
N ALA A 472 -14.16 -25.07 14.96
CA ALA A 472 -14.47 -23.67 15.22
C ALA A 472 -15.95 -23.51 15.60
N GLU A 473 -16.87 -24.09 14.82
CA GLU A 473 -18.31 -24.06 15.12
C GLU A 473 -18.69 -24.72 16.44
N LEU A 474 -18.01 -25.82 16.82
CA LEU A 474 -18.21 -26.44 18.15
C LEU A 474 -17.85 -25.49 19.30
N LEU A 475 -16.87 -24.60 19.10
CA LEU A 475 -16.43 -23.64 20.12
C LEU A 475 -17.25 -22.36 20.16
N THR A 476 -17.77 -21.91 19.02
CA THR A 476 -18.41 -20.59 18.86
C THR A 476 -19.92 -20.66 18.65
N GLY A 477 -20.43 -21.82 18.25
CA GLY A 477 -21.71 -21.98 17.58
C GLY A 477 -21.60 -21.64 16.08
N LYS A 478 -22.59 -22.05 15.29
CA LYS A 478 -22.67 -21.70 13.86
C LYS A 478 -23.01 -20.21 13.73
N PRO A 479 -22.24 -19.41 12.95
CA PRO A 479 -22.56 -18.02 12.73
C PRO A 479 -23.96 -17.83 12.15
N GLN A 480 -24.67 -16.83 12.64
CA GLN A 480 -25.97 -16.47 12.05
C GLN A 480 -25.72 -15.79 10.68
N PRO A 481 -26.50 -16.15 9.65
CA PRO A 481 -26.40 -15.50 8.34
C PRO A 481 -26.66 -14.00 8.45
N LEU A 482 -25.77 -13.20 7.87
CA LEU A 482 -25.96 -11.75 7.77
C LEU A 482 -27.11 -11.45 6.81
N GLN A 483 -27.88 -10.43 7.15
CA GLN A 483 -28.89 -9.88 6.27
C GLN A 483 -28.39 -8.58 5.66
N PHE A 484 -28.55 -8.43 4.34
CA PHE A 484 -28.06 -7.29 3.59
C PHE A 484 -29.22 -6.50 2.97
N GLU A 485 -29.01 -5.20 2.82
CA GLU A 485 -29.79 -4.34 1.94
C GLU A 485 -29.39 -4.57 0.48
N ASP A 486 -30.17 -4.04 -0.46
CA ASP A 486 -29.81 -4.13 -1.90
C ASP A 486 -28.64 -3.21 -2.26
N LYS A 487 -28.36 -2.18 -1.44
CA LYS A 487 -27.30 -1.19 -1.68
C LYS A 487 -25.91 -1.84 -1.59
N THR A 488 -25.15 -1.72 -2.68
CA THR A 488 -23.70 -2.02 -2.68
C THR A 488 -22.94 -0.82 -2.12
N VAL A 489 -22.07 -1.05 -1.14
CA VAL A 489 -21.25 -0.01 -0.49
C VAL A 489 -19.80 -0.03 -0.97
N ALA A 490 -19.31 -1.17 -1.49
CA ALA A 490 -17.99 -1.23 -2.11
C ALA A 490 -17.88 -2.33 -3.16
N PHE A 491 -17.05 -2.07 -4.17
CA PHE A 491 -16.53 -3.07 -5.11
C PHE A 491 -15.15 -3.50 -4.64
N VAL A 492 -14.88 -4.79 -4.64
CA VAL A 492 -13.56 -5.35 -4.35
C VAL A 492 -12.89 -5.73 -5.67
N HIS A 493 -11.80 -5.05 -5.99
CA HIS A 493 -11.00 -5.32 -7.18
C HIS A 493 -9.91 -6.33 -6.88
N TYR A 494 -9.75 -7.29 -7.76
CA TYR A 494 -8.58 -8.15 -7.79
C TYR A 494 -7.37 -7.38 -8.35
N ARG A 495 -6.18 -7.95 -8.28
CA ARG A 495 -4.91 -7.31 -8.68
C ARG A 495 -4.86 -6.85 -10.14
N ASP A 496 -5.63 -7.49 -11.02
CA ASP A 496 -5.73 -7.19 -12.47
C ASP A 496 -6.84 -6.17 -12.82
N GLY A 497 -7.45 -5.55 -11.80
CA GLY A 497 -8.55 -4.59 -11.98
C GLY A 497 -9.92 -5.22 -12.06
N SER A 498 -10.05 -6.54 -12.28
CA SER A 498 -11.36 -7.22 -12.31
C SER A 498 -12.07 -7.17 -10.95
N ILE A 499 -13.41 -7.18 -10.94
CA ILE A 499 -14.20 -7.24 -9.71
C ILE A 499 -14.27 -8.68 -9.23
N ILE A 500 -13.69 -8.94 -8.04
CA ILE A 500 -13.73 -10.28 -7.43
C ILE A 500 -14.94 -10.45 -6.49
N ASP A 501 -15.39 -9.37 -5.84
CA ASP A 501 -16.54 -9.40 -4.93
C ASP A 501 -17.17 -8.01 -4.76
N VAL A 502 -18.34 -7.98 -4.09
CA VAL A 502 -19.04 -6.76 -3.72
C VAL A 502 -19.40 -6.78 -2.23
N ILE A 503 -19.25 -5.64 -1.56
CA ILE A 503 -19.70 -5.48 -0.19
C ILE A 503 -21.03 -4.76 -0.18
N LYS A 504 -22.03 -5.40 0.44
CA LYS A 504 -23.36 -4.84 0.58
C LYS A 504 -23.57 -4.22 1.95
N GLN A 505 -24.44 -3.24 2.03
CA GLN A 505 -24.87 -2.66 3.30
C GLN A 505 -25.56 -3.72 4.16
N VAL A 506 -25.13 -3.85 5.40
CA VAL A 506 -25.77 -4.76 6.39
C VAL A 506 -27.06 -4.13 6.89
N LYS A 507 -28.13 -4.93 6.98
CA LYS A 507 -29.37 -4.49 7.63
C LYS A 507 -29.12 -4.20 9.11
N SER A 508 -29.56 -3.03 9.57
CA SER A 508 -29.60 -2.75 11.00
C SER A 508 -30.55 -3.76 11.67
N LEU A 509 -30.04 -4.43 12.72
CA LEU A 509 -30.84 -5.34 13.55
C LEU A 509 -31.94 -4.58 14.30
#